data_38815332e7402d68f4d6cb001f397b1b
#
_entry.id   38815332e7402d68f4d6cb001f397b1b
#
_cell.length_a   1.000
_cell.length_b   1.000
_cell.length_c   1.000
_cell.angle_alpha   90.00
_cell.angle_beta   90.00
_cell.angle_gamma   90.00
#
_symmetry.space_group_name_H-M   'P 1'
#
loop_
_entity.id
_entity.type
_entity.pdbx_description
1 polymer ?
#
loop_
_entity_poly.entity_id
_entity_poly.type
_entity_poly.pdbx_seq_one_letter_code
_entity_poly.pdbx_strand_id
1 'polypeptide(L)'
;MKTVIVVESPAKARKIKTFFKDDEDICCTSSFGHIIDLPPKQISIDIENNFDPQYEPMEGKGKIIKDLKNYSKGYRVLLAADDDREGDAIAWHCGQTMNVNFNDKNRIIFHEISKKAIDESIKNVHKLDMNSVNAQQGRRILDRLVGYSLSPLLWKHIKTNVKGLSAGRVQSTLLLLLKQHEESIENHTSSSKNEYLGKFINKSDCELIRGREVKDEPEIILKGLTINRDY
;
A
#
# COMPACT_ATOMS: atom_id res chain seq x y z
N MET A 1 3.46 -33.76 -7.41
CA MET A 1 2.35 -32.93 -7.90
C MET A 1 2.90 -31.55 -8.18
N LYS A 2 2.88 -31.12 -9.42
CA LYS A 2 3.44 -29.81 -9.80
C LYS A 2 2.70 -28.67 -9.10
N THR A 3 3.44 -27.67 -8.64
CA THR A 3 2.91 -26.51 -7.91
C THR A 3 3.22 -25.24 -8.68
N VAL A 4 2.24 -24.35 -8.82
CA VAL A 4 2.44 -23.01 -9.36
C VAL A 4 2.26 -21.97 -8.26
N ILE A 5 3.26 -21.12 -8.08
CA ILE A 5 3.21 -19.96 -7.20
C ILE A 5 2.84 -18.74 -8.05
N VAL A 6 1.72 -18.11 -7.73
CA VAL A 6 1.23 -16.91 -8.43
C VAL A 6 1.50 -15.70 -7.57
N VAL A 7 2.38 -14.81 -8.02
CA VAL A 7 2.70 -13.54 -7.35
C VAL A 7 2.11 -12.36 -8.13
N GLU A 8 2.02 -11.19 -7.52
CA GLU A 8 1.49 -9.99 -8.17
C GLU A 8 2.49 -9.33 -9.13
N SER A 9 3.80 -9.41 -8.82
CA SER A 9 4.86 -8.67 -9.50
C SER A 9 5.78 -9.58 -10.33
N PRO A 10 6.11 -9.20 -11.58
CA PRO A 10 7.05 -9.96 -12.40
C PRO A 10 8.47 -9.97 -11.82
N ALA A 11 8.85 -8.95 -11.05
CA ALA A 11 10.14 -8.91 -10.37
C ALA A 11 10.22 -9.99 -9.29
N LYS A 12 9.17 -10.13 -8.46
CA LYS A 12 9.04 -11.21 -7.47
C LYS A 12 9.08 -12.58 -8.16
N ALA A 13 8.32 -12.77 -9.24
CA ALA A 13 8.30 -14.03 -9.97
C ALA A 13 9.69 -14.43 -10.49
N ARG A 14 10.44 -13.48 -11.09
CA ARG A 14 11.82 -13.73 -11.55
C ARG A 14 12.72 -14.15 -10.41
N LYS A 15 12.67 -13.44 -9.29
CA LYS A 15 13.51 -13.74 -8.11
C LYS A 15 13.17 -15.12 -7.54
N ILE A 16 11.91 -15.45 -7.39
CA ILE A 16 11.47 -16.75 -6.87
C ILE A 16 11.89 -17.89 -7.81
N LYS A 17 11.77 -17.71 -9.11
CA LYS A 17 12.27 -18.71 -10.09
C LYS A 17 13.73 -19.05 -9.90
N THR A 18 14.59 -18.12 -9.48
CA THR A 18 16.02 -18.41 -9.27
C THR A 18 16.25 -19.36 -8.08
N PHE A 19 15.33 -19.39 -7.11
CA PHE A 19 15.45 -20.30 -5.96
C PHE A 19 15.02 -21.74 -6.24
N PHE A 20 14.15 -21.92 -7.25
CA PHE A 20 13.60 -23.21 -7.66
C PHE A 20 14.02 -23.59 -9.08
N LYS A 21 15.21 -23.14 -9.52
CA LYS A 21 15.70 -23.37 -10.87
C LYS A 21 15.88 -24.85 -11.19
N ASP A 22 16.27 -25.64 -10.19
CA ASP A 22 16.54 -27.07 -10.33
C ASP A 22 15.38 -27.95 -9.85
N ASP A 23 14.25 -27.33 -9.49
CA ASP A 23 13.04 -28.02 -9.02
C ASP A 23 11.97 -28.00 -10.12
N GLU A 24 11.80 -29.13 -10.78
CA GLU A 24 10.82 -29.28 -11.88
C GLU A 24 9.35 -29.30 -11.37
N ASP A 25 9.13 -29.48 -10.08
CA ASP A 25 7.80 -29.53 -9.48
C ASP A 25 7.28 -28.15 -9.06
N ILE A 26 8.13 -27.13 -8.94
CA ILE A 26 7.73 -25.78 -8.53
C ILE A 26 7.97 -24.79 -9.67
N CYS A 27 6.90 -24.18 -10.14
CA CYS A 27 6.99 -23.05 -11.06
C CYS A 27 6.39 -21.79 -10.41
N CYS A 28 6.80 -20.62 -10.93
CA CYS A 28 6.30 -19.33 -10.45
C CYS A 28 5.86 -18.48 -11.64
N THR A 29 4.74 -17.80 -11.49
CA THR A 29 4.21 -16.86 -12.49
C THR A 29 3.74 -15.58 -11.82
N SER A 30 3.42 -14.56 -12.63
CA SER A 30 2.92 -13.28 -12.12
C SER A 30 1.63 -12.88 -12.80
N SER A 31 0.73 -12.26 -12.02
CA SER A 31 -0.47 -11.60 -12.53
C SER A 31 -0.20 -10.21 -13.12
N PHE A 32 0.97 -9.64 -12.83
CA PHE A 32 1.28 -8.24 -13.15
C PHE A 32 0.27 -7.25 -12.52
N GLY A 33 -0.05 -7.44 -11.25
CA GLY A 33 -1.06 -6.71 -10.51
C GLY A 33 -2.47 -7.25 -10.77
N HIS A 34 -3.46 -6.39 -10.73
CA HIS A 34 -4.86 -6.76 -11.05
C HIS A 34 -5.00 -7.23 -12.49
N ILE A 35 -5.78 -8.29 -12.67
CA ILE A 35 -6.12 -8.86 -13.99
C ILE A 35 -7.57 -8.62 -14.35
N ILE A 36 -8.40 -8.32 -13.36
CA ILE A 36 -9.83 -8.07 -13.44
C ILE A 36 -10.13 -6.81 -12.66
N ASP A 37 -10.98 -5.93 -13.19
CA ASP A 37 -11.43 -4.71 -12.53
C ASP A 37 -12.80 -4.27 -13.06
N LEU A 38 -13.40 -3.25 -12.45
CA LEU A 38 -14.60 -2.59 -12.94
C LEU A 38 -14.27 -1.82 -14.24
N PRO A 39 -15.05 -1.94 -15.31
CA PRO A 39 -14.86 -1.19 -16.55
C PRO A 39 -14.71 0.32 -16.31
N PRO A 40 -13.75 1.00 -16.98
CA PRO A 40 -13.44 2.40 -16.68
C PRO A 40 -14.46 3.40 -17.18
N LYS A 41 -15.37 3.02 -18.09
CA LYS A 41 -16.32 3.95 -18.74
C LYS A 41 -17.74 3.88 -18.20
N GLN A 42 -18.02 2.98 -17.28
CA GLN A 42 -19.35 2.78 -16.73
C GLN A 42 -19.27 2.47 -15.23
N ILE A 43 -20.42 2.61 -14.58
CA ILE A 43 -20.48 2.39 -13.12
C ILE A 43 -20.21 0.93 -12.78
N SER A 44 -20.77 0.01 -13.57
CA SER A 44 -20.60 -1.45 -13.47
C SER A 44 -20.84 -2.02 -12.07
N ILE A 45 -21.81 -1.44 -11.38
CA ILE A 45 -22.27 -1.86 -10.06
C ILE A 45 -23.78 -1.94 -10.12
N ASP A 46 -24.34 -3.11 -9.82
CA ASP A 46 -25.77 -3.31 -9.74
C ASP A 46 -26.28 -2.86 -8.37
N ILE A 47 -26.80 -1.62 -8.31
CA ILE A 47 -27.24 -0.99 -7.09
C ILE A 47 -28.48 -1.69 -6.52
N GLU A 48 -29.35 -2.22 -7.38
CA GLU A 48 -30.60 -2.87 -6.98
C GLU A 48 -30.37 -4.29 -6.43
N ASN A 49 -29.31 -4.96 -6.91
CA ASN A 49 -28.92 -6.28 -6.46
C ASN A 49 -27.73 -6.22 -5.49
N ASN A 50 -27.90 -5.60 -4.34
CA ASN A 50 -26.92 -5.58 -3.25
C ASN A 50 -25.54 -5.03 -3.65
N PHE A 51 -25.49 -4.08 -4.59
CA PHE A 51 -24.26 -3.45 -5.09
C PHE A 51 -23.29 -4.44 -5.74
N ASP A 52 -23.79 -5.46 -6.41
CA ASP A 52 -22.96 -6.49 -7.05
C ASP A 52 -22.04 -5.88 -8.12
N PRO A 53 -20.72 -6.04 -8.00
CA PRO A 53 -19.76 -5.47 -8.94
C PRO A 53 -19.61 -6.34 -10.19
N GLN A 54 -19.82 -5.75 -11.34
CA GLN A 54 -19.64 -6.41 -12.62
C GLN A 54 -18.20 -6.26 -13.12
N TYR A 55 -17.36 -7.19 -12.71
CA TYR A 55 -15.95 -7.21 -13.06
C TYR A 55 -15.70 -7.72 -14.48
N GLU A 56 -14.73 -7.09 -15.16
CA GLU A 56 -14.27 -7.49 -16.47
C GLU A 56 -12.73 -7.64 -16.53
N PRO A 57 -12.21 -8.47 -17.44
CA PRO A 57 -10.78 -8.53 -17.70
C PRO A 57 -10.23 -7.15 -18.09
N MET A 58 -9.15 -6.74 -17.46
CA MET A 58 -8.50 -5.47 -17.80
C MET A 58 -7.87 -5.54 -19.19
N GLU A 59 -7.87 -4.40 -19.88
CA GLU A 59 -7.22 -4.26 -21.19
C GLU A 59 -5.74 -4.68 -21.13
N GLY A 60 -5.30 -5.45 -22.12
CA GLY A 60 -3.93 -5.99 -22.20
C GLY A 60 -3.66 -7.22 -21.32
N LYS A 61 -4.59 -7.66 -20.45
CA LYS A 61 -4.38 -8.81 -19.56
C LYS A 61 -4.79 -10.16 -20.15
N GLY A 62 -5.35 -10.21 -21.34
CA GLY A 62 -5.88 -11.42 -21.94
C GLY A 62 -4.86 -12.58 -22.04
N LYS A 63 -3.58 -12.26 -22.38
CA LYS A 63 -2.50 -13.25 -22.41
C LYS A 63 -2.22 -13.82 -21.01
N ILE A 64 -2.12 -12.97 -20.02
CA ILE A 64 -1.85 -13.36 -18.62
C ILE A 64 -2.96 -14.26 -18.09
N ILE A 65 -4.22 -13.89 -18.32
CA ILE A 65 -5.40 -14.69 -17.96
C ILE A 65 -5.35 -16.07 -18.63
N LYS A 66 -4.99 -16.13 -19.90
CA LYS A 66 -4.84 -17.41 -20.64
C LYS A 66 -3.73 -18.27 -20.03
N ASP A 67 -2.59 -17.67 -19.71
CA ASP A 67 -1.46 -18.37 -19.10
C ASP A 67 -1.83 -18.91 -17.71
N LEU A 68 -2.49 -18.11 -16.87
CA LEU A 68 -2.99 -18.53 -15.56
C LEU A 68 -3.98 -19.71 -15.68
N LYS A 69 -4.93 -19.65 -16.62
CA LYS A 69 -5.86 -20.77 -16.92
C LYS A 69 -5.14 -22.04 -17.37
N ASN A 70 -4.02 -21.93 -18.07
CA ASN A 70 -3.24 -23.10 -18.46
C ASN A 70 -2.58 -23.76 -17.23
N TYR A 71 -2.06 -22.96 -16.29
CA TYR A 71 -1.49 -23.50 -15.05
C TYR A 71 -2.53 -24.16 -14.14
N SER A 72 -3.82 -23.75 -14.18
CA SER A 72 -4.86 -24.41 -13.38
C SER A 72 -5.09 -25.87 -13.77
N LYS A 73 -4.64 -26.26 -14.96
CA LYS A 73 -4.79 -27.62 -15.46
C LYS A 73 -3.60 -28.51 -15.05
N GLY A 74 -3.69 -29.12 -13.86
CA GLY A 74 -2.69 -30.08 -13.38
C GLY A 74 -1.64 -29.57 -12.41
N TYR A 75 -1.76 -28.34 -11.95
CA TYR A 75 -0.92 -27.77 -10.91
C TYR A 75 -1.71 -27.51 -9.62
N ARG A 76 -1.06 -27.72 -8.48
CA ARG A 76 -1.51 -27.12 -7.22
C ARG A 76 -1.24 -25.61 -7.29
N VAL A 77 -2.26 -24.80 -7.10
CA VAL A 77 -2.14 -23.33 -7.16
C VAL A 77 -1.87 -22.78 -5.76
N LEU A 78 -0.81 -21.99 -5.62
CA LEU A 78 -0.51 -21.22 -4.42
C LEU A 78 -0.53 -19.73 -4.76
N LEU A 79 -1.40 -18.98 -4.09
CA LEU A 79 -1.60 -17.54 -4.28
C LEU A 79 -0.68 -16.77 -3.31
N ALA A 80 0.27 -16.02 -3.85
CA ALA A 80 1.38 -15.40 -3.13
C ALA A 80 1.47 -13.89 -3.36
N ALA A 81 0.34 -13.20 -3.34
CA ALA A 81 0.29 -11.74 -3.36
C ALA A 81 0.73 -11.16 -1.99
N ASP A 82 0.90 -9.85 -1.90
CA ASP A 82 1.31 -9.16 -0.67
C ASP A 82 0.31 -9.38 0.48
N ASP A 83 0.79 -9.21 1.70
CA ASP A 83 0.00 -9.40 2.93
C ASP A 83 -0.77 -8.11 3.25
N ASP A 84 -1.66 -7.75 2.34
CA ASP A 84 -2.58 -6.63 2.50
C ASP A 84 -3.91 -6.91 1.77
N ARG A 85 -4.89 -6.02 1.96
CA ARG A 85 -6.23 -6.15 1.35
C ARG A 85 -6.20 -6.13 -0.18
N GLU A 86 -5.26 -5.38 -0.76
CA GLU A 86 -5.09 -5.30 -2.21
C GLU A 86 -4.51 -6.60 -2.75
N GLY A 87 -3.50 -7.18 -2.07
CA GLY A 87 -2.94 -8.48 -2.39
C GLY A 87 -3.95 -9.60 -2.27
N ASP A 88 -4.81 -9.59 -1.26
CA ASP A 88 -5.88 -10.59 -1.12
C ASP A 88 -6.92 -10.49 -2.25
N ALA A 89 -7.26 -9.28 -2.69
CA ALA A 89 -8.15 -9.10 -3.84
C ALA A 89 -7.51 -9.58 -5.15
N ILE A 90 -6.21 -9.30 -5.37
CA ILE A 90 -5.46 -9.83 -6.52
C ILE A 90 -5.42 -11.36 -6.47
N ALA A 91 -5.13 -11.94 -5.30
CA ALA A 91 -5.13 -13.39 -5.10
C ALA A 91 -6.50 -14.00 -5.39
N TRP A 92 -7.58 -13.36 -4.93
CA TRP A 92 -8.95 -13.80 -5.18
C TRP A 92 -9.28 -13.80 -6.69
N HIS A 93 -9.00 -12.70 -7.40
CA HIS A 93 -9.23 -12.62 -8.85
C HIS A 93 -8.40 -13.66 -9.64
N CYS A 94 -7.15 -13.88 -9.23
CA CYS A 94 -6.32 -14.93 -9.82
C CYS A 94 -6.92 -16.31 -9.54
N GLY A 95 -7.33 -16.56 -8.30
CA GLY A 95 -7.95 -17.82 -7.90
C GLY A 95 -9.25 -18.10 -8.64
N GLN A 96 -10.13 -17.11 -8.83
CA GLN A 96 -11.33 -17.22 -9.65
C GLN A 96 -10.99 -17.58 -11.11
N THR A 97 -10.00 -16.88 -11.68
CA THR A 97 -9.55 -17.13 -13.05
C THR A 97 -9.01 -18.56 -13.24
N MET A 98 -8.40 -19.11 -12.20
CA MET A 98 -7.79 -20.44 -12.18
C MET A 98 -8.73 -21.53 -11.63
N ASN A 99 -9.98 -21.21 -11.31
CA ASN A 99 -10.98 -22.10 -10.70
C ASN A 99 -10.48 -22.74 -9.38
N VAL A 100 -9.80 -21.96 -8.56
CA VAL A 100 -9.32 -22.41 -7.24
C VAL A 100 -10.50 -22.50 -6.27
N ASN A 101 -10.55 -23.58 -5.49
CA ASN A 101 -11.51 -23.71 -4.40
C ASN A 101 -11.01 -22.94 -3.17
N PHE A 102 -11.66 -21.83 -2.83
CA PHE A 102 -11.26 -20.99 -1.67
C PHE A 102 -11.57 -21.60 -0.31
N ASN A 103 -12.26 -22.73 -0.24
CA ASN A 103 -12.39 -23.50 0.99
C ASN A 103 -11.11 -24.24 1.35
N ASP A 104 -10.24 -24.46 0.38
CA ASP A 104 -8.95 -25.12 0.55
C ASP A 104 -7.86 -24.11 0.94
N LYS A 105 -6.76 -24.62 1.48
CA LYS A 105 -5.57 -23.85 1.76
C LYS A 105 -4.78 -23.62 0.47
N ASN A 106 -4.75 -22.38 0.01
CA ASN A 106 -4.11 -21.96 -1.24
C ASN A 106 -3.40 -20.60 -1.18
N ARG A 107 -3.46 -19.93 -0.03
CA ARG A 107 -2.80 -18.63 0.22
C ARG A 107 -1.50 -18.83 0.96
N ILE A 108 -0.39 -18.31 0.43
CA ILE A 108 0.90 -18.23 1.12
C ILE A 108 1.30 -16.78 1.31
N ILE A 109 1.91 -16.48 2.45
CA ILE A 109 2.33 -15.14 2.85
C ILE A 109 3.82 -15.21 3.20
N PHE A 110 4.59 -14.28 2.68
CA PHE A 110 5.99 -14.07 3.03
C PHE A 110 6.31 -12.57 2.98
N HIS A 111 7.07 -12.09 3.95
CA HIS A 111 7.43 -10.67 4.08
C HIS A 111 8.80 -10.36 3.47
N GLU A 112 9.56 -11.39 3.12
CA GLU A 112 10.85 -11.27 2.42
C GLU A 112 10.97 -12.28 1.29
N ILE A 113 11.72 -11.93 0.24
CA ILE A 113 11.95 -12.82 -0.90
C ILE A 113 13.28 -13.55 -0.69
N SER A 114 13.27 -14.53 0.22
CA SER A 114 14.35 -15.48 0.45
C SER A 114 13.86 -16.91 0.24
N LYS A 115 14.76 -17.83 -0.13
CA LYS A 115 14.39 -19.24 -0.32
C LYS A 115 13.79 -19.82 0.97
N LYS A 116 14.40 -19.51 2.10
CA LYS A 116 13.94 -20.01 3.42
C LYS A 116 12.51 -19.54 3.74
N ALA A 117 12.21 -18.25 3.57
CA ALA A 117 10.88 -17.70 3.84
C ALA A 117 9.81 -18.30 2.92
N ILE A 118 10.14 -18.57 1.66
CA ILE A 118 9.21 -19.16 0.69
C ILE A 118 9.00 -20.64 1.03
N ASP A 119 10.04 -21.40 1.34
CA ASP A 119 9.91 -22.82 1.75
C ASP A 119 9.07 -22.96 3.03
N GLU A 120 9.24 -22.04 3.98
CA GLU A 120 8.42 -21.98 5.20
C GLU A 120 6.95 -21.64 4.88
N SER A 121 6.71 -20.69 3.98
CA SER A 121 5.34 -20.32 3.60
C SER A 121 4.62 -21.41 2.80
N ILE A 122 5.34 -22.19 1.99
CA ILE A 122 4.78 -23.38 1.29
C ILE A 122 4.37 -24.47 2.29
N LYS A 123 5.06 -24.60 3.44
CA LYS A 123 4.68 -25.51 4.51
C LYS A 123 3.49 -25.00 5.33
N ASN A 124 3.34 -23.68 5.44
CA ASN A 124 2.32 -23.00 6.24
C ASN A 124 1.27 -22.32 5.34
N VAL A 125 0.57 -23.10 4.51
CA VAL A 125 -0.46 -22.58 3.61
C VAL A 125 -1.74 -22.26 4.39
N HIS A 126 -2.31 -21.09 4.14
CA HIS A 126 -3.53 -20.61 4.75
C HIS A 126 -4.72 -20.64 3.77
N LYS A 127 -5.92 -20.45 4.29
CA LYS A 127 -7.07 -20.08 3.45
C LYS A 127 -6.99 -18.59 3.13
N LEU A 128 -7.52 -18.21 1.97
CA LEU A 128 -7.70 -16.80 1.64
C LEU A 128 -8.71 -16.16 2.60
N ASP A 129 -8.38 -15.01 3.16
CA ASP A 129 -9.31 -14.27 4.03
C ASP A 129 -10.37 -13.54 3.19
N MET A 130 -11.55 -14.14 3.12
CA MET A 130 -12.67 -13.56 2.40
C MET A 130 -13.20 -12.27 3.03
N ASN A 131 -12.97 -12.01 4.31
CA ASN A 131 -13.34 -10.73 4.93
C ASN A 131 -12.45 -9.61 4.41
N SER A 132 -11.14 -9.86 4.26
CA SER A 132 -10.18 -8.95 3.67
C SER A 132 -10.54 -8.65 2.21
N VAL A 133 -10.85 -9.68 1.41
CA VAL A 133 -11.34 -9.55 0.03
C VAL A 133 -12.61 -8.70 -0.04
N ASN A 134 -13.62 -9.00 0.78
CA ASN A 134 -14.89 -8.26 0.80
C ASN A 134 -14.69 -6.80 1.23
N ALA A 135 -13.79 -6.54 2.17
CA ALA A 135 -13.46 -5.19 2.59
C ALA A 135 -12.83 -4.36 1.46
N GLN A 136 -11.94 -4.97 0.67
CA GLN A 136 -11.35 -4.33 -0.51
C GLN A 136 -12.40 -4.10 -1.61
N GLN A 137 -13.26 -5.09 -1.88
CA GLN A 137 -14.36 -4.93 -2.84
C GLN A 137 -15.32 -3.81 -2.42
N GLY A 138 -15.74 -3.78 -1.16
CA GLY A 138 -16.60 -2.71 -0.64
C GLY A 138 -15.96 -1.33 -0.79
N ARG A 139 -14.65 -1.21 -0.54
CA ARG A 139 -13.91 0.01 -0.82
C ARG A 139 -13.93 0.37 -2.31
N ARG A 140 -13.68 -0.61 -3.19
CA ARG A 140 -13.67 -0.40 -4.65
C ARG A 140 -15.01 0.07 -5.18
N ILE A 141 -16.09 -0.55 -4.69
CA ILE A 141 -17.48 -0.18 -5.01
C ILE A 141 -17.76 1.25 -4.54
N LEU A 142 -17.44 1.57 -3.30
CA LEU A 142 -17.67 2.90 -2.74
C LEU A 142 -16.90 3.99 -3.50
N ASP A 143 -15.62 3.76 -3.82
CA ASP A 143 -14.81 4.71 -4.57
C ASP A 143 -15.36 4.92 -5.99
N ARG A 144 -15.90 3.86 -6.62
CA ARG A 144 -16.57 3.96 -7.93
C ARG A 144 -17.85 4.79 -7.86
N LEU A 145 -18.73 4.51 -6.90
CA LEU A 145 -19.99 5.22 -6.72
C LEU A 145 -19.76 6.70 -6.43
N VAL A 146 -18.87 7.02 -5.49
CA VAL A 146 -18.51 8.40 -5.14
C VAL A 146 -17.90 9.14 -6.33
N GLY A 147 -16.93 8.53 -6.99
CA GLY A 147 -16.24 9.14 -8.12
C GLY A 147 -17.17 9.47 -9.29
N TYR A 148 -18.04 8.53 -9.65
CA TYR A 148 -18.99 8.71 -10.75
C TYR A 148 -20.15 9.67 -10.42
N SER A 149 -20.53 9.78 -9.16
CA SER A 149 -21.57 10.73 -8.74
C SER A 149 -21.04 12.15 -8.60
N LEU A 150 -19.83 12.34 -8.06
CA LEU A 150 -19.30 13.66 -7.72
C LEU A 150 -18.46 14.29 -8.83
N SER A 151 -17.68 13.52 -9.61
CA SER A 151 -16.83 14.10 -10.66
C SER A 151 -17.61 14.88 -11.72
N PRO A 152 -18.79 14.44 -12.20
CA PRO A 152 -19.60 15.23 -13.12
C PRO A 152 -20.07 16.57 -12.56
N LEU A 153 -20.30 16.68 -11.26
CA LEU A 153 -20.65 17.95 -10.62
C LEU A 153 -19.50 18.95 -10.69
N LEU A 154 -18.26 18.48 -10.51
CA LEU A 154 -17.08 19.34 -10.69
C LEU A 154 -17.00 19.88 -12.13
N TRP A 155 -17.23 19.04 -13.13
CA TRP A 155 -17.18 19.45 -14.54
C TRP A 155 -18.27 20.47 -14.89
N LYS A 156 -19.43 20.35 -14.26
CA LYS A 156 -20.56 21.26 -14.47
C LYS A 156 -20.35 22.62 -13.80
N HIS A 157 -19.77 22.65 -12.61
CA HIS A 157 -19.76 23.83 -11.76
C HIS A 157 -18.40 24.54 -11.70
N ILE A 158 -17.30 23.84 -11.98
CA ILE A 158 -15.97 24.44 -11.96
C ILE A 158 -15.51 24.72 -13.39
N LYS A 159 -15.49 25.99 -13.74
CA LYS A 159 -14.94 26.45 -15.02
C LYS A 159 -13.42 26.52 -14.91
N THR A 160 -12.72 25.60 -15.54
CA THR A 160 -11.26 25.56 -15.60
C THR A 160 -10.80 25.05 -16.96
N ASN A 161 -9.59 25.46 -17.35
CA ASN A 161 -8.91 24.93 -18.53
C ASN A 161 -8.25 23.56 -18.27
N VAL A 162 -8.24 23.11 -17.03
CA VAL A 162 -7.67 21.80 -16.63
C VAL A 162 -8.68 20.72 -16.98
N LYS A 163 -8.25 19.78 -17.83
CA LYS A 163 -9.05 18.60 -18.16
C LYS A 163 -8.85 17.53 -17.07
N GLY A 164 -9.91 16.78 -16.77
CA GLY A 164 -9.80 15.59 -15.93
C GLY A 164 -9.96 15.87 -14.43
N LEU A 165 -10.70 16.92 -14.03
CA LEU A 165 -11.10 17.09 -12.64
C LEU A 165 -11.83 15.85 -12.15
N SER A 166 -11.44 15.32 -11.00
CA SER A 166 -12.09 14.17 -10.38
C SER A 166 -12.29 14.40 -8.89
N ALA A 167 -13.37 13.87 -8.37
CA ALA A 167 -13.64 13.78 -6.93
C ALA A 167 -13.48 12.33 -6.48
N GLY A 168 -12.89 12.15 -5.30
CA GLY A 168 -12.74 10.83 -4.70
C GLY A 168 -12.37 10.97 -3.23
N ARG A 169 -12.69 9.97 -2.43
CA ARG A 169 -12.48 10.01 -0.97
C ARG A 169 -11.03 10.34 -0.61
N VAL A 170 -10.07 9.64 -1.21
CA VAL A 170 -8.64 9.83 -0.93
C VAL A 170 -8.15 11.19 -1.43
N GLN A 171 -8.51 11.56 -2.68
CA GLN A 171 -8.09 12.81 -3.30
C GLN A 171 -8.62 14.03 -2.55
N SER A 172 -9.90 14.02 -2.18
CA SER A 172 -10.52 15.15 -1.46
C SER A 172 -9.95 15.30 -0.05
N THR A 173 -9.68 14.19 0.65
CA THR A 173 -9.04 14.22 1.96
C THR A 173 -7.60 14.74 1.89
N LEU A 174 -6.82 14.28 0.90
CA LEU A 174 -5.45 14.76 0.69
C LEU A 174 -5.44 16.26 0.39
N LEU A 175 -6.33 16.74 -0.46
CA LEU A 175 -6.45 18.16 -0.79
C LEU A 175 -6.79 19.00 0.45
N LEU A 176 -7.68 18.51 1.32
CA LEU A 176 -8.01 19.16 2.58
C LEU A 176 -6.80 19.27 3.50
N LEU A 177 -6.01 18.18 3.64
CA LEU A 177 -4.79 18.18 4.44
C LEU A 177 -3.73 19.13 3.89
N LEU A 178 -3.56 19.17 2.57
CA LEU A 178 -2.65 20.12 1.92
C LEU A 178 -3.08 21.57 2.18
N LYS A 179 -4.38 21.88 2.01
CA LYS A 179 -4.92 23.20 2.33
C LYS A 179 -4.66 23.60 3.77
N GLN A 180 -4.95 22.72 4.74
CA GLN A 180 -4.69 22.98 6.16
C GLN A 180 -3.20 23.21 6.45
N HIS A 181 -2.34 22.48 5.76
CA HIS A 181 -0.89 22.66 5.90
C HIS A 181 -0.44 24.03 5.35
N GLU A 182 -0.90 24.43 4.16
CA GLU A 182 -0.64 25.76 3.59
C GLU A 182 -1.14 26.87 4.52
N GLU A 183 -2.37 26.77 5.03
CA GLU A 183 -2.92 27.72 6.00
C GLU A 183 -2.06 27.80 7.28
N SER A 184 -1.49 26.68 7.72
CA SER A 184 -0.58 26.66 8.87
C SER A 184 0.76 27.34 8.59
N ILE A 185 1.26 27.25 7.35
CA ILE A 185 2.48 27.93 6.90
C ILE A 185 2.23 29.45 6.81
N GLU A 186 1.12 29.85 6.18
CA GLU A 186 0.75 31.29 6.03
C GLU A 186 0.54 31.97 7.38
N ASN A 187 -0.05 31.26 8.35
CA ASN A 187 -0.30 31.77 9.70
C ASN A 187 0.90 31.59 10.66
N HIS A 188 2.01 31.03 10.18
CA HIS A 188 3.17 30.77 11.02
C HIS A 188 3.92 32.06 11.33
N THR A 189 3.91 32.46 12.57
CA THR A 189 4.82 33.47 13.10
C THR A 189 6.12 32.83 13.54
N SER A 190 7.23 33.22 12.90
CA SER A 190 8.54 32.68 13.26
C SER A 190 8.87 33.06 14.72
N SER A 191 9.01 32.05 15.55
CA SER A 191 9.57 32.24 16.92
C SER A 191 11.04 31.86 16.89
N SER A 192 11.92 32.80 17.21
CA SER A 192 13.33 32.50 17.44
C SER A 192 13.44 31.68 18.73
N LYS A 193 14.04 30.50 18.65
CA LYS A 193 14.45 29.74 19.83
C LYS A 193 15.94 29.95 20.03
N ASN A 194 16.33 30.49 21.20
CA ASN A 194 17.74 30.57 21.58
C ASN A 194 18.18 29.18 22.08
N GLU A 195 19.18 28.60 21.42
CA GLU A 195 19.83 27.38 21.91
C GLU A 195 21.11 27.78 22.60
N TYR A 196 21.19 27.53 23.91
CA TYR A 196 22.37 27.84 24.71
C TYR A 196 23.27 26.62 24.78
N LEU A 197 24.50 26.74 24.26
CA LEU A 197 25.55 25.73 24.36
C LEU A 197 26.52 26.13 25.46
N GLY A 198 26.46 25.43 26.59
CA GLY A 198 27.42 25.58 27.68
C GLY A 198 28.57 24.56 27.53
N LYS A 199 29.81 25.05 27.54
CA LYS A 199 30.99 24.20 27.64
C LYS A 199 31.48 24.24 29.07
N PHE A 200 31.32 23.18 29.82
CA PHE A 200 31.77 23.07 31.20
C PHE A 200 33.16 22.42 31.19
N ILE A 201 34.12 23.08 31.83
CA ILE A 201 35.46 22.52 32.03
C ILE A 201 35.52 22.00 33.45
N ASN A 202 35.50 20.69 33.58
CA ASN A 202 35.80 20.03 34.85
C ASN A 202 37.29 19.65 34.86
N LYS A 203 37.91 19.47 36.02
CA LYS A 203 39.36 19.25 36.16
C LYS A 203 39.91 18.01 35.46
N SER A 204 39.06 17.14 34.91
CA SER A 204 39.43 15.91 34.19
C SER A 204 38.85 15.77 32.81
N ASP A 205 37.70 16.39 32.45
CA ASP A 205 37.10 16.22 31.12
C ASP A 205 36.20 17.39 30.71
N CYS A 206 36.06 17.66 29.39
CA CYS A 206 35.13 18.60 28.81
C CYS A 206 33.88 17.91 28.34
N GLU A 207 32.75 18.16 28.94
CA GLU A 207 31.46 17.63 28.50
C GLU A 207 30.59 18.74 27.89
N LEU A 208 30.00 18.48 26.73
CA LEU A 208 29.12 19.40 26.02
C LEU A 208 27.68 19.09 26.39
N ILE A 209 27.03 20.00 27.10
CA ILE A 209 25.62 19.82 27.47
C ILE A 209 24.77 20.75 26.59
N ARG A 210 23.83 20.18 25.86
CA ARG A 210 22.77 20.90 25.12
C ARG A 210 21.59 21.17 26.06
N GLY A 211 21.31 22.42 26.35
CA GLY A 211 20.11 22.83 27.06
C GLY A 211 19.05 23.40 26.11
N ARG A 212 17.79 23.02 26.27
CA ARG A 212 16.66 23.69 25.63
C ARG A 212 16.00 24.61 26.65
N GLU A 213 15.66 25.83 26.20
CA GLU A 213 14.82 26.73 27.03
C GLU A 213 13.42 26.06 27.17
N VAL A 214 13.03 25.81 28.42
CA VAL A 214 11.68 25.36 28.78
C VAL A 214 10.93 26.60 29.23
N LYS A 215 9.74 26.85 28.70
CA LYS A 215 8.95 28.07 28.90
C LYS A 215 8.45 28.31 30.32
N ASP A 216 8.61 27.37 31.22
CA ASP A 216 8.24 27.54 32.63
C ASP A 216 9.50 27.32 33.46
N GLU A 217 10.04 28.44 33.97
CA GLU A 217 11.28 28.48 34.68
C GLU A 217 11.29 27.69 35.99
N PRO A 218 12.43 27.05 36.27
CA PRO A 218 13.12 27.33 37.50
C PRO A 218 14.39 28.13 37.22
N GLU A 219 14.63 29.18 37.98
CA GLU A 219 15.88 29.90 38.01
C GLU A 219 17.07 28.96 38.24
N ILE A 220 17.82 28.67 37.18
CA ILE A 220 19.10 28.01 37.35
C ILE A 220 20.12 29.12 37.61
N ILE A 221 20.40 29.39 38.89
CA ILE A 221 21.49 30.29 39.30
C ILE A 221 22.82 29.54 39.06
N LEU A 222 23.39 29.72 37.88
CA LEU A 222 24.76 29.26 37.59
C LEU A 222 25.73 30.30 38.15
N LYS A 223 26.20 30.11 39.37
CA LYS A 223 27.30 30.91 39.92
C LYS A 223 28.59 30.56 39.17
N GLY A 224 29.08 31.47 38.35
CA GLY A 224 30.40 31.39 37.73
C GLY A 224 30.41 31.16 36.21
N LEU A 225 29.33 31.44 35.48
CA LEU A 225 29.32 31.38 34.02
C LEU A 225 29.73 32.74 33.45
N THR A 226 30.84 32.77 32.72
CA THR A 226 31.19 33.93 31.86
C THR A 226 30.59 33.62 30.46
N ILE A 227 29.54 34.35 30.08
CA ILE A 227 28.96 34.28 28.75
C ILE A 227 29.80 35.15 27.81
N ASN A 228 30.64 34.58 26.97
CA ASN A 228 31.26 35.32 25.88
C ASN A 228 30.20 35.53 24.81
N ARG A 229 29.86 36.78 24.51
CA ARG A 229 28.86 37.18 23.50
C ARG A 229 29.40 37.32 22.08
N ASP A 230 30.62 36.88 21.83
CA ASP A 230 31.25 37.01 20.52
C ASP A 230 31.14 35.66 19.76
N TYR A 231 29.95 35.48 19.14
CA TYR A 231 29.78 34.69 17.89
C TYR A 231 28.50 35.13 17.21
#